data_8250fd794d6b3ec4c927959a9f361b61
#
_entry.id   8250fd794d6b3ec4c927959a9f361b61
#
_cell.length_a   1.000
_cell.length_b   1.000
_cell.length_c   1.000
_cell.angle_alpha   90.00
_cell.angle_beta   90.00
_cell.angle_gamma   90.00
#
_symmetry.space_group_name_H-M   'P 1'
#
loop_
_entity.id
_entity.type
_entity.pdbx_description
1 polymer ?
#
loop_
_entity_poly.entity_id
_entity_poly.type
_entity_poly.pdbx_seq_one_letter_code
_entity_poly.pdbx_strand_id
1 'polypeptide(L)'
;MKNYFCQQINKFDTWRKQRPILSFLLIFSICFLFVFSIMYLGLFRNDYKTLLGYYDGTDQLYPALYYYGDWLKGLFSNLIHGTLPTWSWDIGLGSDVITTLGYYVVGDPFALLAGIWPQSQIELLYSFIILAKMYCMGVAFFAYVHYLKRGWFESLLGSLLYAFCGFVVVFVIPMSLFGTAIIYLPLLLLGLEKIFRKEKPHFFVIMSFLSVLNNFYMLYMLVLLIVIYGIIRYLFEYRSTVKAFFATIGKCIGFFATGACMGAFLFLPMIKGFLSSCRVSNSSLLDAGLFYYPGYYKLFFTEFAIPGEGDNYTSLSFAAISFFALIILFITREKKYWQLRVGFIVLSAFMLIPIGGSIFNGF
;
A
#
# COMPACT_ATOMS: atom_id res chain seq x y z
N MET A 1 14.67 1.32 -44.25
CA MET A 1 14.16 0.84 -42.95
C MET A 1 14.82 1.58 -41.77
N LYS A 2 16.14 1.65 -41.66
CA LYS A 2 16.85 2.26 -40.51
C LYS A 2 16.49 3.75 -40.28
N ASN A 3 16.41 4.56 -41.33
CA ASN A 3 16.06 5.98 -41.24
C ASN A 3 14.56 6.20 -40.79
N TYR A 4 13.68 5.36 -41.27
CA TYR A 4 12.25 5.43 -40.84
C TYR A 4 12.09 5.09 -39.36
N PHE A 5 12.79 4.06 -38.89
CA PHE A 5 12.75 3.66 -37.49
C PHE A 5 13.32 4.75 -36.57
N CYS A 6 14.43 5.36 -36.93
CA CYS A 6 15.03 6.50 -36.21
C CYS A 6 14.09 7.71 -36.16
N GLN A 7 13.37 8.01 -37.25
CA GLN A 7 12.39 9.10 -37.27
C GLN A 7 11.20 8.84 -36.32
N GLN A 8 10.71 7.60 -36.26
CA GLN A 8 9.61 7.24 -35.34
C GLN A 8 10.04 7.33 -33.87
N ILE A 9 11.25 6.87 -33.55
CA ILE A 9 11.81 7.00 -32.20
C ILE A 9 11.93 8.48 -31.81
N ASN A 10 12.43 9.34 -32.69
CA ASN A 10 12.55 10.77 -32.42
C ASN A 10 11.19 11.46 -32.22
N LYS A 11 10.16 11.07 -33.01
CA LYS A 11 8.79 11.57 -32.82
C LYS A 11 8.22 11.14 -31.48
N PHE A 12 8.43 9.89 -31.09
CA PHE A 12 8.01 9.35 -29.81
C PHE A 12 8.69 10.08 -28.66
N ASP A 13 10.01 10.27 -28.71
CA ASP A 13 10.75 10.98 -27.68
C ASP A 13 10.31 12.45 -27.54
N THR A 14 10.00 13.11 -28.65
CA THR A 14 9.48 14.47 -28.65
C THR A 14 8.11 14.53 -27.99
N TRP A 15 7.19 13.64 -28.39
CA TRP A 15 5.85 13.54 -27.79
C TRP A 15 5.91 13.23 -26.29
N ARG A 16 6.74 12.29 -25.87
CA ARG A 16 6.95 11.92 -24.48
C ARG A 16 7.44 13.10 -23.64
N LYS A 17 8.39 13.89 -24.15
CA LYS A 17 8.91 15.08 -23.48
C LYS A 17 7.87 16.18 -23.36
N GLN A 18 7.00 16.35 -24.37
CA GLN A 18 5.95 17.36 -24.37
C GLN A 18 4.78 16.99 -23.45
N ARG A 19 4.47 15.68 -23.31
CA ARG A 19 3.34 15.18 -22.52
C ARG A 19 3.75 14.01 -21.62
N PRO A 20 4.60 14.25 -20.61
CA PRO A 20 5.21 13.19 -19.83
C PRO A 20 4.20 12.33 -19.04
N ILE A 21 3.15 12.95 -18.49
CA ILE A 21 2.12 12.23 -17.73
C ILE A 21 1.24 11.39 -18.66
N LEU A 22 0.76 11.95 -19.75
CA LEU A 22 -0.10 11.23 -20.70
C LEU A 22 0.63 10.07 -21.35
N SER A 23 1.90 10.29 -21.76
CA SER A 23 2.73 9.22 -22.34
C SER A 23 3.01 8.10 -21.33
N PHE A 24 3.21 8.46 -20.06
CA PHE A 24 3.34 7.47 -19.00
C PHE A 24 2.04 6.66 -18.85
N LEU A 25 0.90 7.31 -18.67
CA LEU A 25 -0.38 6.62 -18.45
C LEU A 25 -0.69 5.65 -19.59
N LEU A 26 -0.51 6.06 -20.85
CA LEU A 26 -0.78 5.20 -22.00
C LEU A 26 0.14 3.98 -22.03
N ILE A 27 1.44 4.18 -21.89
CA ILE A 27 2.42 3.08 -21.99
C ILE A 27 2.34 2.19 -20.75
N PHE A 28 2.19 2.78 -19.56
CA PHE A 28 1.99 2.03 -18.33
C PHE A 28 0.74 1.15 -18.41
N SER A 29 -0.39 1.68 -18.92
CA SER A 29 -1.62 0.88 -19.09
C SER A 29 -1.41 -0.31 -20.01
N ILE A 30 -0.72 -0.11 -21.15
CA ILE A 30 -0.44 -1.21 -22.10
C ILE A 30 0.46 -2.26 -21.42
N CYS A 31 1.57 -1.83 -20.81
CA CYS A 31 2.48 -2.74 -20.12
C CYS A 31 1.83 -3.44 -18.94
N PHE A 32 1.04 -2.71 -18.15
CA PHE A 32 0.31 -3.25 -17.01
C PHE A 32 -0.68 -4.35 -17.43
N LEU A 33 -1.52 -4.07 -18.43
CA LEU A 33 -2.49 -5.03 -18.95
C LEU A 33 -1.78 -6.25 -19.57
N PHE A 34 -0.67 -6.03 -20.26
CA PHE A 34 0.12 -7.12 -20.84
C PHE A 34 0.69 -8.04 -19.74
N VAL A 35 1.35 -7.49 -18.74
CA VAL A 35 1.93 -8.26 -17.62
C VAL A 35 0.82 -8.96 -16.84
N PHE A 36 -0.26 -8.24 -16.51
CA PHE A 36 -1.41 -8.79 -15.81
C PHE A 36 -2.03 -9.96 -16.58
N SER A 37 -2.23 -9.81 -17.88
CA SER A 37 -2.81 -10.87 -18.72
C SER A 37 -1.93 -12.12 -18.76
N ILE A 38 -0.61 -11.97 -18.83
CA ILE A 38 0.32 -13.12 -18.80
C ILE A 38 0.28 -13.82 -17.43
N MET A 39 0.34 -13.06 -16.34
CA MET A 39 0.37 -13.63 -15.00
C MET A 39 -0.92 -14.39 -14.64
N TYR A 40 -2.07 -13.87 -15.08
CA TYR A 40 -3.40 -14.41 -14.72
C TYR A 40 -4.09 -15.16 -15.84
N LEU A 41 -3.41 -15.41 -16.98
CA LEU A 41 -3.96 -16.14 -18.11
C LEU A 41 -4.49 -17.54 -17.70
N GLY A 42 -3.82 -18.19 -16.76
CA GLY A 42 -4.23 -19.48 -16.23
C GLY A 42 -5.58 -19.44 -15.52
N LEU A 43 -5.85 -18.39 -14.73
CA LEU A 43 -7.13 -18.21 -14.04
C LEU A 43 -8.28 -18.00 -15.02
N PHE A 44 -8.04 -17.25 -16.11
CA PHE A 44 -9.06 -17.00 -17.13
C PHE A 44 -9.29 -18.19 -18.08
N ARG A 45 -8.37 -19.13 -18.16
CA ARG A 45 -8.50 -20.37 -18.94
C ARG A 45 -9.24 -21.47 -18.22
N ASN A 46 -9.09 -21.52 -16.90
CA ASN A 46 -9.80 -22.47 -16.06
C ASN A 46 -11.19 -21.92 -15.71
N ASP A 47 -12.08 -22.75 -15.21
CA ASP A 47 -13.43 -22.35 -14.82
C ASP A 47 -13.50 -21.32 -13.69
N TYR A 48 -12.37 -21.07 -13.03
CA TYR A 48 -12.19 -20.06 -11.99
C TYR A 48 -11.97 -18.65 -12.58
N LYS A 49 -13.01 -18.04 -13.11
CA LYS A 49 -12.93 -16.70 -13.73
C LYS A 49 -12.86 -15.54 -12.72
N THR A 50 -12.19 -15.75 -11.59
CA THR A 50 -12.14 -14.81 -10.47
C THR A 50 -10.74 -14.66 -9.89
N LEU A 51 -10.44 -13.49 -9.32
CA LEU A 51 -9.24 -13.24 -8.50
C LEU A 51 -9.53 -13.44 -7.01
N LEU A 52 -10.69 -13.95 -6.66
CA LEU A 52 -11.05 -14.23 -5.28
C LEU A 52 -10.14 -15.35 -4.74
N GLY A 53 -9.29 -14.99 -3.78
CA GLY A 53 -8.35 -15.91 -3.14
C GLY A 53 -9.04 -16.80 -2.11
N TYR A 54 -8.44 -17.96 -1.85
CA TYR A 54 -8.88 -18.86 -0.78
C TYR A 54 -8.64 -18.25 0.62
N TYR A 55 -9.12 -18.92 1.65
CA TYR A 55 -9.03 -18.53 3.07
C TYR A 55 -9.71 -17.18 3.33
N ASP A 56 -8.98 -16.20 3.82
CA ASP A 56 -9.53 -14.87 4.19
C ASP A 56 -10.28 -14.19 3.04
N GLY A 57 -9.88 -14.44 1.79
CA GLY A 57 -10.56 -13.91 0.62
C GLY A 57 -12.01 -14.37 0.54
N THR A 58 -12.23 -15.69 0.58
CA THR A 58 -13.56 -16.30 0.52
C THR A 58 -14.33 -16.21 1.83
N ASP A 59 -13.64 -16.34 2.97
CA ASP A 59 -14.29 -16.55 4.25
C ASP A 59 -14.60 -15.23 4.99
N GLN A 60 -13.86 -14.16 4.68
CA GLN A 60 -13.98 -12.87 5.36
C GLN A 60 -14.20 -11.70 4.41
N LEU A 61 -13.32 -11.53 3.40
CA LEU A 61 -13.27 -10.29 2.64
C LEU A 61 -14.41 -10.18 1.62
N TYR A 62 -14.72 -11.27 0.95
CA TYR A 62 -15.84 -11.31 0.01
C TYR A 62 -17.19 -11.18 0.73
N PRO A 63 -17.49 -11.93 1.81
CA PRO A 63 -18.70 -11.70 2.59
C PRO A 63 -18.82 -10.29 3.15
N ALA A 64 -17.70 -9.69 3.62
CA ALA A 64 -17.71 -8.32 4.09
C ALA A 64 -18.07 -7.32 2.97
N LEU A 65 -17.51 -7.49 1.78
CA LEU A 65 -17.83 -6.64 0.62
C LEU A 65 -19.28 -6.82 0.16
N TYR A 66 -19.77 -8.07 0.14
CA TYR A 66 -21.14 -8.41 -0.23
C TYR A 66 -22.13 -7.73 0.72
N TYR A 67 -21.97 -7.94 2.03
CA TYR A 67 -22.81 -7.33 3.04
C TYR A 67 -22.74 -5.79 3.00
N TYR A 68 -21.53 -5.24 2.85
CA TYR A 68 -21.33 -3.79 2.79
C TYR A 68 -22.04 -3.15 1.60
N GLY A 69 -22.09 -3.85 0.46
CA GLY A 69 -22.84 -3.41 -0.72
C GLY A 69 -24.33 -3.26 -0.42
N ASP A 70 -24.94 -4.22 0.25
CA ASP A 70 -26.36 -4.15 0.65
C ASP A 70 -26.61 -3.08 1.69
N TRP A 71 -25.73 -2.98 2.68
CA TRP A 71 -25.82 -1.93 3.71
C TRP A 71 -25.75 -0.53 3.09
N LEU A 72 -24.83 -0.30 2.13
CA LEU A 72 -24.71 0.99 1.42
C LEU A 72 -25.97 1.33 0.61
N LYS A 73 -26.60 0.37 -0.05
CA LYS A 73 -27.85 0.59 -0.81
C LYS A 73 -28.98 1.03 0.10
N GLY A 74 -29.07 0.43 1.30
CA GLY A 74 -30.02 0.83 2.32
C GLY A 74 -29.71 2.15 3.02
N LEU A 75 -28.42 2.51 3.10
CA LEU A 75 -27.93 3.68 3.84
C LEU A 75 -28.54 4.99 3.32
N PHE A 76 -28.62 5.19 2.02
CA PHE A 76 -29.20 6.38 1.41
C PHE A 76 -30.67 6.60 1.84
N SER A 77 -31.47 5.54 1.80
CA SER A 77 -32.86 5.58 2.25
C SER A 77 -32.95 5.90 3.75
N ASN A 78 -32.11 5.25 4.55
CA ASN A 78 -32.09 5.44 5.99
C ASN A 78 -31.66 6.86 6.39
N LEU A 79 -30.67 7.43 5.72
CA LEU A 79 -30.23 8.81 5.99
C LEU A 79 -31.28 9.85 5.64
N ILE A 80 -32.07 9.67 4.58
CA ILE A 80 -33.20 10.55 4.24
C ILE A 80 -34.25 10.55 5.39
N HIS A 81 -34.42 9.41 6.06
CA HIS A 81 -35.31 9.28 7.21
C HIS A 81 -34.65 9.64 8.56
N GLY A 82 -33.43 10.19 8.52
CA GLY A 82 -32.70 10.63 9.72
C GLY A 82 -32.16 9.48 10.59
N THR A 83 -32.01 8.27 10.02
CA THR A 83 -31.50 7.10 10.73
C THR A 83 -30.17 6.66 10.15
N LEU A 84 -29.20 6.32 11.01
CA LEU A 84 -27.93 5.68 10.62
C LEU A 84 -27.89 4.28 11.24
N PRO A 85 -28.16 3.21 10.48
CA PRO A 85 -28.16 1.86 11.01
C PRO A 85 -26.71 1.39 11.23
N THR A 86 -26.20 1.59 12.44
CA THR A 86 -24.86 1.12 12.82
C THR A 86 -24.89 -0.30 13.37
N TRP A 87 -26.01 -0.77 13.90
CA TRP A 87 -26.17 -2.12 14.42
C TRP A 87 -26.85 -3.05 13.41
N SER A 88 -26.35 -4.28 13.28
CA SER A 88 -26.98 -5.33 12.49
C SER A 88 -26.97 -6.68 13.22
N TRP A 89 -28.09 -7.40 13.12
CA TRP A 89 -28.22 -8.78 13.58
C TRP A 89 -27.67 -9.80 12.57
N ASP A 90 -27.40 -9.38 11.32
CA ASP A 90 -26.85 -10.26 10.28
C ASP A 90 -25.34 -10.49 10.41
N ILE A 91 -24.69 -9.74 11.30
CA ILE A 91 -23.24 -9.89 11.57
C ILE A 91 -23.09 -10.70 12.87
N GLY A 92 -22.81 -11.99 12.74
CA GLY A 92 -22.65 -12.90 13.88
C GLY A 92 -23.93 -13.01 14.71
N LEU A 93 -23.84 -12.71 16.02
CA LEU A 93 -24.96 -12.67 16.95
C LEU A 93 -25.47 -11.23 17.19
N GLY A 94 -25.21 -10.34 16.26
CA GLY A 94 -25.47 -8.91 16.34
C GLY A 94 -24.19 -8.13 16.65
N SER A 95 -23.87 -7.14 15.79
CA SER A 95 -22.67 -6.33 15.93
C SER A 95 -22.85 -4.93 15.33
N ASP A 96 -21.99 -4.01 15.77
CA ASP A 96 -21.89 -2.69 15.15
C ASP A 96 -21.13 -2.80 13.82
N VAL A 97 -21.75 -2.30 12.75
CA VAL A 97 -21.26 -2.40 11.37
C VAL A 97 -19.91 -1.67 11.22
N ILE A 98 -19.79 -0.48 11.83
CA ILE A 98 -18.58 0.36 11.67
C ILE A 98 -17.39 -0.29 12.38
N THR A 99 -17.57 -0.75 13.61
CA THR A 99 -16.50 -1.38 14.39
C THR A 99 -16.08 -2.72 13.80
N THR A 100 -17.03 -3.51 13.28
CA THR A 100 -16.75 -4.83 12.73
C THR A 100 -16.17 -4.77 11.31
N LEU A 101 -16.78 -3.97 10.42
CA LEU A 101 -16.38 -3.89 9.03
C LEU A 101 -15.36 -2.77 8.75
N GLY A 102 -15.07 -1.91 9.72
CA GLY A 102 -14.08 -0.85 9.60
C GLY A 102 -12.68 -1.36 9.32
N TYR A 103 -12.35 -2.55 9.82
CA TYR A 103 -11.09 -3.22 9.50
C TYR A 103 -11.02 -3.68 8.04
N TYR A 104 -12.16 -3.95 7.40
CA TYR A 104 -12.25 -4.57 6.08
C TYR A 104 -12.62 -3.58 4.96
N VAL A 105 -13.82 -2.97 5.02
CA VAL A 105 -14.43 -2.29 3.86
C VAL A 105 -14.87 -0.85 4.11
N VAL A 106 -15.26 -0.47 5.33
CA VAL A 106 -15.98 0.80 5.59
C VAL A 106 -15.20 2.04 5.17
N GLY A 107 -13.90 2.04 5.37
CA GLY A 107 -13.03 3.18 4.99
C GLY A 107 -12.32 3.02 3.65
N ASP A 108 -12.57 1.93 2.93
CA ASP A 108 -11.93 1.68 1.64
C ASP A 108 -12.71 2.36 0.49
N PRO A 109 -12.13 3.34 -0.22
CA PRO A 109 -12.84 4.04 -1.30
C PRO A 109 -13.24 3.12 -2.45
N PHE A 110 -12.52 2.02 -2.69
CA PHE A 110 -12.88 1.05 -3.73
C PHE A 110 -14.09 0.20 -3.33
N ALA A 111 -14.25 -0.08 -2.04
CA ALA A 111 -15.40 -0.84 -1.54
C ALA A 111 -16.72 -0.07 -1.67
N LEU A 112 -16.67 1.28 -1.75
CA LEU A 112 -17.87 2.10 -2.00
C LEU A 112 -18.57 1.74 -3.32
N LEU A 113 -17.84 1.19 -4.28
CA LEU A 113 -18.41 0.71 -5.55
C LEU A 113 -19.46 -0.39 -5.34
N ALA A 114 -19.40 -1.15 -4.25
CA ALA A 114 -20.39 -2.18 -3.93
C ALA A 114 -21.80 -1.61 -3.72
N GLY A 115 -21.90 -0.36 -3.29
CA GLY A 115 -23.20 0.32 -3.11
C GLY A 115 -23.97 0.57 -4.42
N ILE A 116 -23.27 0.63 -5.54
CA ILE A 116 -23.87 0.87 -6.87
C ILE A 116 -23.77 -0.35 -7.79
N TRP A 117 -23.03 -1.39 -7.38
CA TRP A 117 -22.83 -2.58 -8.19
C TRP A 117 -23.98 -3.59 -8.01
N PRO A 118 -24.36 -4.36 -9.07
CA PRO A 118 -25.35 -5.42 -8.92
C PRO A 118 -24.87 -6.49 -7.93
N GLN A 119 -25.71 -6.86 -6.97
CA GLN A 119 -25.35 -7.81 -5.92
C GLN A 119 -24.97 -9.19 -6.45
N SER A 120 -25.63 -9.63 -7.55
CA SER A 120 -25.31 -10.88 -8.24
C SER A 120 -23.93 -10.93 -8.90
N GLN A 121 -23.23 -9.80 -8.98
CA GLN A 121 -21.92 -9.65 -9.62
C GLN A 121 -20.83 -9.13 -8.67
N ILE A 122 -21.01 -9.25 -7.36
CA ILE A 122 -20.03 -8.76 -6.39
C ILE A 122 -18.68 -9.49 -6.51
N GLU A 123 -18.67 -10.73 -6.94
CA GLU A 123 -17.43 -11.47 -7.23
C GLU A 123 -16.62 -10.83 -8.38
N LEU A 124 -17.31 -10.40 -9.43
CA LEU A 124 -16.69 -9.64 -10.52
C LEU A 124 -16.17 -8.30 -10.02
N LEU A 125 -16.94 -7.60 -9.18
CA LEU A 125 -16.48 -6.37 -8.53
C LEU A 125 -15.24 -6.61 -7.68
N TYR A 126 -15.18 -7.69 -6.91
CA TYR A 126 -14.02 -8.04 -6.10
C TYR A 126 -12.75 -8.15 -6.96
N SER A 127 -12.83 -8.89 -8.06
CA SER A 127 -11.75 -9.03 -9.04
C SER A 127 -11.38 -7.68 -9.70
N PHE A 128 -12.36 -6.86 -10.03
CA PHE A 128 -12.14 -5.51 -10.57
C PHE A 128 -11.44 -4.59 -9.56
N ILE A 129 -11.81 -4.65 -8.27
CA ILE A 129 -11.17 -3.88 -7.20
C ILE A 129 -9.68 -4.25 -7.08
N ILE A 130 -9.32 -5.52 -7.16
CA ILE A 130 -7.91 -5.96 -7.14
C ILE A 130 -7.16 -5.33 -8.31
N LEU A 131 -7.66 -5.46 -9.53
CA LEU A 131 -7.06 -4.89 -10.73
C LEU A 131 -6.89 -3.38 -10.63
N ALA A 132 -7.94 -2.69 -10.20
CA ALA A 132 -7.95 -1.23 -10.04
C ALA A 132 -6.93 -0.78 -8.97
N LYS A 133 -6.84 -1.48 -7.84
CA LYS A 133 -5.85 -1.17 -6.80
C LYS A 133 -4.42 -1.37 -7.30
N MET A 134 -4.12 -2.49 -7.97
CA MET A 134 -2.80 -2.74 -8.55
C MET A 134 -2.41 -1.64 -9.56
N TYR A 135 -3.35 -1.25 -10.41
CA TYR A 135 -3.12 -0.14 -11.35
C TYR A 135 -2.85 1.18 -10.62
N CYS A 136 -3.66 1.51 -9.62
CA CYS A 136 -3.48 2.73 -8.80
C CYS A 136 -2.17 2.72 -8.01
N MET A 137 -1.67 1.56 -7.56
CA MET A 137 -0.36 1.45 -6.92
C MET A 137 0.76 1.93 -7.85
N GLY A 138 0.77 1.48 -9.10
CA GLY A 138 1.75 1.91 -10.09
C GLY A 138 1.65 3.40 -10.42
N VAL A 139 0.43 3.92 -10.57
CA VAL A 139 0.21 5.36 -10.83
C VAL A 139 0.64 6.22 -9.63
N ALA A 140 0.34 5.79 -8.41
CA ALA A 140 0.75 6.48 -7.19
C ALA A 140 2.28 6.51 -7.04
N PHE A 141 2.94 5.38 -7.34
CA PHE A 141 4.40 5.31 -7.34
C PHE A 141 5.00 6.25 -8.41
N PHE A 142 4.43 6.27 -9.62
CA PHE A 142 4.85 7.23 -10.65
C PHE A 142 4.74 8.67 -10.17
N ALA A 143 3.63 9.06 -9.56
CA ALA A 143 3.43 10.42 -9.07
C ALA A 143 4.55 10.82 -8.09
N TYR A 144 4.93 9.93 -7.19
CA TYR A 144 6.01 10.13 -6.25
C TYR A 144 7.39 10.26 -6.92
N VAL A 145 7.78 9.32 -7.79
CA VAL A 145 9.11 9.33 -8.42
C VAL A 145 9.24 10.43 -9.47
N HIS A 146 8.15 10.78 -10.15
CA HIS A 146 8.10 11.91 -11.07
C HIS A 146 8.32 13.25 -10.33
N TYR A 147 7.71 13.41 -9.16
CA TYR A 147 7.95 14.58 -8.30
C TYR A 147 9.42 14.66 -7.85
N LEU A 148 10.07 13.53 -7.62
CA LEU A 148 11.52 13.45 -7.35
C LEU A 148 12.39 13.70 -8.59
N LYS A 149 11.79 14.04 -9.74
CA LYS A 149 12.46 14.31 -11.02
C LYS A 149 13.33 13.12 -11.51
N ARG A 150 12.87 11.89 -11.27
CA ARG A 150 13.52 10.69 -11.85
C ARG A 150 13.18 10.59 -13.33
N GLY A 151 14.04 9.88 -14.07
CA GLY A 151 13.83 9.67 -15.49
C GLY A 151 12.50 8.99 -15.81
N TRP A 152 11.99 9.22 -16.99
CA TRP A 152 10.69 8.69 -17.40
C TRP A 152 10.68 7.16 -17.46
N PHE A 153 11.74 6.57 -17.99
CA PHE A 153 11.86 5.12 -18.12
C PHE A 153 12.02 4.45 -16.75
N GLU A 154 12.84 5.01 -15.88
CA GLU A 154 13.01 4.54 -14.50
C GLU A 154 11.70 4.62 -13.71
N SER A 155 10.92 5.67 -13.97
CA SER A 155 9.60 5.82 -13.35
C SER A 155 8.62 4.76 -13.85
N LEU A 156 8.62 4.45 -15.15
CA LEU A 156 7.79 3.40 -15.74
C LEU A 156 8.14 2.01 -15.17
N LEU A 157 9.44 1.67 -15.19
CA LEU A 157 9.92 0.39 -14.67
C LEU A 157 9.62 0.26 -13.17
N GLY A 158 9.93 1.29 -12.40
CA GLY A 158 9.64 1.30 -10.96
C GLY A 158 8.15 1.15 -10.64
N SER A 159 7.27 1.76 -11.44
CA SER A 159 5.82 1.64 -11.28
C SER A 159 5.31 0.23 -11.57
N LEU A 160 5.85 -0.43 -12.60
CA LEU A 160 5.53 -1.83 -12.88
C LEU A 160 6.04 -2.75 -11.77
N LEU A 161 7.29 -2.57 -11.34
CA LEU A 161 7.87 -3.36 -10.25
C LEU A 161 7.11 -3.16 -8.92
N TYR A 162 6.61 -1.96 -8.66
CA TYR A 162 5.81 -1.68 -7.48
C TYR A 162 4.43 -2.33 -7.54
N ALA A 163 3.75 -2.25 -8.68
CA ALA A 163 2.42 -2.82 -8.89
C ALA A 163 2.42 -4.36 -8.93
N PHE A 164 3.52 -4.97 -9.36
CA PHE A 164 3.67 -6.43 -9.50
C PHE A 164 4.75 -7.01 -8.57
N CYS A 165 5.08 -6.33 -7.46
CA CYS A 165 5.99 -6.93 -6.48
C CYS A 165 5.32 -8.16 -5.83
N GLY A 166 6.16 -9.08 -5.35
CA GLY A 166 5.66 -10.32 -4.78
C GLY A 166 4.69 -10.11 -3.62
N PHE A 167 4.91 -9.09 -2.78
CA PHE A 167 3.96 -8.74 -1.72
C PHE A 167 2.55 -8.43 -2.29
N VAL A 168 2.46 -7.68 -3.38
CA VAL A 168 1.17 -7.38 -4.02
C VAL A 168 0.55 -8.65 -4.58
N VAL A 169 1.33 -9.48 -5.27
CA VAL A 169 0.83 -10.71 -5.91
C VAL A 169 0.42 -11.76 -4.90
N VAL A 170 1.18 -11.94 -3.83
CA VAL A 170 0.97 -13.00 -2.83
C VAL A 170 -0.03 -12.59 -1.75
N PHE A 171 0.00 -11.33 -1.30
CA PHE A 171 -0.83 -10.88 -0.18
C PHE A 171 -2.02 -10.03 -0.58
N VAL A 172 -1.83 -9.08 -1.52
CA VAL A 172 -2.91 -8.14 -1.86
C VAL A 172 -4.01 -8.83 -2.66
N ILE A 173 -3.69 -9.84 -3.47
CA ILE A 173 -4.71 -10.55 -4.24
C ILE A 173 -5.62 -11.37 -3.32
N PRO A 174 -5.11 -12.24 -2.44
CA PRO A 174 -5.96 -12.93 -1.47
C PRO A 174 -6.62 -11.97 -0.46
N MET A 175 -5.93 -10.90 -0.08
CA MET A 175 -6.37 -9.92 0.92
C MET A 175 -6.55 -8.52 0.31
N SER A 176 -7.42 -8.39 -0.69
CA SER A 176 -7.57 -7.21 -1.53
C SER A 176 -7.81 -5.91 -0.76
N LEU A 177 -8.41 -5.99 0.41
CA LEU A 177 -8.77 -4.81 1.20
C LEU A 177 -7.55 -4.09 1.80
N PHE A 178 -6.45 -4.80 2.02
CA PHE A 178 -5.20 -4.19 2.50
C PHE A 178 -4.42 -3.47 1.39
N GLY A 179 -4.74 -3.74 0.12
CA GLY A 179 -4.04 -3.13 -1.02
C GLY A 179 -4.14 -1.61 -1.09
N THR A 180 -5.18 -1.00 -0.53
CA THR A 180 -5.36 0.46 -0.56
C THR A 180 -4.26 1.19 0.21
N ALA A 181 -3.76 0.62 1.31
CA ALA A 181 -2.64 1.19 2.07
C ALA A 181 -1.36 1.31 1.22
N ILE A 182 -1.13 0.36 0.31
CA ILE A 182 0.04 0.37 -0.58
C ILE A 182 -0.06 1.51 -1.60
N ILE A 183 -1.28 1.91 -2.01
CA ILE A 183 -1.50 3.11 -2.83
C ILE A 183 -1.14 4.37 -2.04
N TYR A 184 -1.52 4.42 -0.75
CA TYR A 184 -1.27 5.60 0.08
C TYR A 184 0.19 5.80 0.43
N LEU A 185 1.02 4.75 0.52
CA LEU A 185 2.43 4.88 0.87
C LEU A 185 3.18 5.88 -0.03
N PRO A 186 3.27 5.70 -1.36
CA PRO A 186 3.98 6.67 -2.21
C PRO A 186 3.33 8.05 -2.23
N LEU A 187 2.02 8.16 -2.02
CA LEU A 187 1.33 9.45 -1.95
C LEU A 187 1.64 10.19 -0.64
N LEU A 188 1.74 9.49 0.47
CA LEU A 188 2.18 10.06 1.75
C LEU A 188 3.64 10.52 1.67
N LEU A 189 4.52 9.72 1.04
CA LEU A 189 5.91 10.10 0.81
C LEU A 189 6.01 11.34 -0.09
N LEU A 190 5.18 11.42 -1.13
CA LEU A 190 5.06 12.62 -1.97
C LEU A 190 4.64 13.84 -1.15
N GLY A 191 3.63 13.69 -0.29
CA GLY A 191 3.18 14.76 0.61
C GLY A 191 4.27 15.22 1.58
N LEU A 192 5.06 14.28 2.11
CA LEU A 192 6.17 14.56 3.00
C LEU A 192 7.30 15.33 2.28
N GLU A 193 7.66 14.95 1.05
CA GLU A 193 8.63 15.67 0.23
C GLU A 193 8.18 17.12 -0.06
N LYS A 194 6.86 17.34 -0.26
CA LYS A 194 6.30 18.69 -0.41
C LYS A 194 6.50 19.54 0.85
N ILE A 195 6.28 18.96 2.04
CA ILE A 195 6.55 19.66 3.31
C ILE A 195 8.03 19.99 3.45
N PHE A 196 8.93 19.06 3.13
CA PHE A 196 10.38 19.28 3.18
C PHE A 196 10.83 20.41 2.24
N ARG A 197 10.19 20.53 1.08
CA ARG A 197 10.43 21.64 0.12
C ARG A 197 9.66 22.91 0.47
N LYS A 198 9.00 22.97 1.63
CA LYS A 198 8.22 24.10 2.12
C LYS A 198 7.02 24.48 1.20
N GLU A 199 6.50 23.49 0.49
CA GLU A 199 5.25 23.63 -0.26
C GLU A 199 4.03 23.51 0.66
N LYS A 200 2.82 23.77 0.12
CA LYS A 200 1.57 23.67 0.87
C LYS A 200 1.31 22.23 1.36
N PRO A 201 0.94 22.03 2.63
CA PRO A 201 0.81 20.68 3.23
C PRO A 201 -0.52 19.99 2.91
N HIS A 202 -1.46 20.65 2.21
CA HIS A 202 -2.82 20.15 2.01
C HIS A 202 -2.85 18.71 1.46
N PHE A 203 -1.95 18.40 0.52
CA PHE A 203 -1.88 17.06 -0.05
C PHE A 203 -1.54 16.01 1.00
N PHE A 204 -0.56 16.29 1.88
CA PHE A 204 -0.20 15.38 2.97
C PHE A 204 -1.33 15.19 3.98
N VAL A 205 -2.03 16.29 4.33
CA VAL A 205 -3.19 16.24 5.23
C VAL A 205 -4.31 15.37 4.65
N ILE A 206 -4.63 15.55 3.36
CA ILE A 206 -5.67 14.74 2.67
C ILE A 206 -5.26 13.26 2.62
N MET A 207 -4.01 12.96 2.28
CA MET A 207 -3.55 11.56 2.22
C MET A 207 -3.51 10.94 3.62
N SER A 208 -3.15 11.70 4.66
CA SER A 208 -3.23 11.24 6.05
C SER A 208 -4.68 10.95 6.46
N PHE A 209 -5.62 11.83 6.14
CA PHE A 209 -7.04 11.62 6.37
C PHE A 209 -7.55 10.33 5.72
N LEU A 210 -7.29 10.14 4.41
CA LEU A 210 -7.73 8.94 3.68
C LEU A 210 -7.08 7.66 4.22
N SER A 211 -5.82 7.73 4.64
CA SER A 211 -5.13 6.58 5.24
C SER A 211 -5.70 6.19 6.59
N VAL A 212 -6.10 7.18 7.40
CA VAL A 212 -6.73 6.98 8.70
C VAL A 212 -8.11 6.33 8.56
N LEU A 213 -8.87 6.72 7.54
CA LEU A 213 -10.19 6.12 7.27
C LEU A 213 -10.09 4.65 6.86
N ASN A 214 -9.05 4.28 6.11
CA ASN A 214 -9.00 2.99 5.42
C ASN A 214 -8.86 1.81 6.39
N ASN A 215 -7.73 1.68 7.07
CA ASN A 215 -7.44 0.54 7.93
C ASN A 215 -6.42 0.92 8.99
N PHE A 216 -6.77 0.81 10.26
CA PHE A 216 -5.91 1.24 11.37
C PHE A 216 -4.62 0.42 11.50
N TYR A 217 -4.66 -0.88 11.19
CA TYR A 217 -3.50 -1.76 11.26
C TYR A 217 -2.47 -1.41 10.17
N MET A 218 -2.94 -1.26 8.93
CA MET A 218 -2.09 -0.81 7.83
C MET A 218 -1.59 0.62 8.03
N LEU A 219 -2.41 1.50 8.63
CA LEU A 219 -2.00 2.86 8.99
C LEU A 219 -0.79 2.86 9.92
N TYR A 220 -0.79 1.97 10.92
CA TYR A 220 0.34 1.83 11.84
C TYR A 220 1.63 1.51 11.09
N MET A 221 1.62 0.54 10.19
CA MET A 221 2.78 0.20 9.36
C MET A 221 3.20 1.36 8.45
N LEU A 222 2.24 2.06 7.84
CA LEU A 222 2.51 3.24 7.01
C LEU A 222 3.22 4.34 7.82
N VAL A 223 2.77 4.61 9.04
CA VAL A 223 3.37 5.62 9.92
C VAL A 223 4.82 5.27 10.25
N LEU A 224 5.11 4.01 10.58
CA LEU A 224 6.49 3.57 10.81
C LEU A 224 7.39 3.79 9.59
N LEU A 225 6.91 3.39 8.40
CA LEU A 225 7.65 3.57 7.15
C LEU A 225 7.86 5.05 6.81
N ILE A 226 6.86 5.90 7.00
CA ILE A 226 6.94 7.35 6.78
C ILE A 226 7.96 7.99 7.73
N VAL A 227 7.98 7.57 9.00
CA VAL A 227 8.93 8.09 9.99
C VAL A 227 10.36 7.70 9.61
N ILE A 228 10.61 6.42 9.32
CA ILE A 228 11.94 5.93 8.90
C ILE A 228 12.39 6.66 7.64
N TYR A 229 11.55 6.70 6.61
CA TYR A 229 11.83 7.42 5.39
C TYR A 229 12.11 8.90 5.64
N GLY A 230 11.24 9.57 6.40
CA GLY A 230 11.33 11.00 6.67
C GLY A 230 12.63 11.38 7.38
N ILE A 231 13.03 10.61 8.38
CA ILE A 231 14.30 10.83 9.10
C ILE A 231 15.49 10.67 8.15
N ILE A 232 15.57 9.53 7.46
CA ILE A 232 16.70 9.25 6.56
C ILE A 232 16.75 10.31 5.45
N ARG A 233 15.63 10.57 4.79
CA ARG A 233 15.54 11.50 3.68
C ARG A 233 15.92 12.92 4.08
N TYR A 234 15.41 13.38 5.22
CA TYR A 234 15.68 14.72 5.73
C TYR A 234 17.14 14.91 6.09
N LEU A 235 17.75 13.95 6.79
CA LEU A 235 19.15 14.03 7.20
C LEU A 235 20.14 14.01 6.02
N PHE A 236 19.85 13.22 4.98
CA PHE A 236 20.78 13.10 3.85
C PHE A 236 20.59 14.18 2.78
N GLU A 237 19.36 14.64 2.54
CA GLU A 237 19.08 15.55 1.43
C GLU A 237 18.98 17.03 1.86
N TYR A 238 18.39 17.27 3.04
CA TYR A 238 18.05 18.64 3.43
C TYR A 238 19.04 19.29 4.40
N ARG A 239 19.99 18.56 4.96
CA ARG A 239 21.14 19.02 5.78
C ARG A 239 20.87 20.31 6.56
N SER A 240 19.99 20.27 7.54
CA SER A 240 19.58 21.43 8.30
C SER A 240 20.16 21.45 9.71
N THR A 241 19.97 22.56 10.41
CA THR A 241 20.29 22.62 11.84
C THR A 241 19.38 21.71 12.65
N VAL A 242 19.86 21.25 13.81
CA VAL A 242 19.08 20.38 14.72
C VAL A 242 17.73 21.03 15.07
N LYS A 243 17.71 22.35 15.30
CA LYS A 243 16.46 23.10 15.57
C LYS A 243 15.48 23.02 14.38
N ALA A 244 15.97 23.17 13.15
CA ALA A 244 15.12 23.10 11.95
C ALA A 244 14.63 21.67 11.71
N PHE A 245 15.42 20.65 12.03
CA PHE A 245 15.02 19.24 11.97
C PHE A 245 13.80 18.98 12.88
N PHE A 246 13.91 19.29 14.17
CA PHE A 246 12.81 19.08 15.12
C PHE A 246 11.59 19.94 14.80
N ALA A 247 11.78 21.18 14.31
CA ALA A 247 10.67 22.03 13.85
C ALA A 247 9.94 21.41 12.65
N THR A 248 10.65 20.78 11.73
CA THR A 248 10.04 20.11 10.57
C THR A 248 9.29 18.85 10.99
N ILE A 249 9.87 18.03 11.88
CA ILE A 249 9.17 16.87 12.44
C ILE A 249 7.88 17.31 13.14
N GLY A 250 7.93 18.35 13.98
CA GLY A 250 6.75 18.88 14.65
C GLY A 250 5.65 19.32 13.67
N LYS A 251 6.02 19.94 12.54
CA LYS A 251 5.08 20.28 11.47
C LYS A 251 4.47 19.02 10.82
N CYS A 252 5.28 18.01 10.51
CA CYS A 252 4.80 16.76 9.92
C CYS A 252 3.81 16.06 10.85
N ILE A 253 4.13 15.98 12.16
CA ILE A 253 3.24 15.43 13.17
C ILE A 253 1.93 16.24 13.24
N GLY A 254 2.00 17.57 13.28
CA GLY A 254 0.82 18.44 13.34
C GLY A 254 -0.10 18.27 12.11
N PHE A 255 0.48 18.20 10.91
CA PHE A 255 -0.29 17.99 9.69
C PHE A 255 -0.89 16.58 9.60
N PHE A 256 -0.15 15.55 10.04
CA PHE A 256 -0.67 14.19 10.14
C PHE A 256 -1.82 14.13 11.15
N ALA A 257 -1.65 14.73 12.33
CA ALA A 257 -2.68 14.80 13.37
C ALA A 257 -3.94 15.53 12.88
N THR A 258 -3.79 16.60 12.08
CA THR A 258 -4.93 17.28 11.44
C THR A 258 -5.71 16.31 10.54
N GLY A 259 -5.03 15.55 9.68
CA GLY A 259 -5.68 14.52 8.86
C GLY A 259 -6.34 13.43 9.70
N ALA A 260 -5.67 12.98 10.76
CA ALA A 260 -6.21 11.97 11.69
C ALA A 260 -7.46 12.48 12.44
N CYS A 261 -7.45 13.73 12.90
CA CYS A 261 -8.63 14.34 13.53
C CYS A 261 -9.82 14.44 12.57
N MET A 262 -9.58 14.73 11.28
CA MET A 262 -10.64 14.71 10.27
C MET A 262 -11.28 13.33 10.10
N GLY A 263 -10.49 12.24 10.22
CA GLY A 263 -10.95 10.85 10.12
C GLY A 263 -11.43 10.24 11.43
N ALA A 264 -11.40 10.97 12.54
CA ALA A 264 -11.65 10.45 13.89
C ALA A 264 -13.03 9.79 14.04
N PHE A 265 -14.02 10.22 13.28
CA PHE A 265 -15.40 9.67 13.34
C PHE A 265 -15.49 8.18 12.96
N LEU A 266 -14.60 7.68 12.08
CA LEU A 266 -14.47 6.25 11.78
C LEU A 266 -13.33 5.62 12.60
N PHE A 267 -12.23 6.32 12.73
CA PHE A 267 -11.01 5.80 13.34
C PHE A 267 -11.19 5.46 14.84
N LEU A 268 -11.83 6.33 15.61
CA LEU A 268 -12.00 6.10 17.04
C LEU A 268 -12.90 4.89 17.38
N PRO A 269 -14.06 4.67 16.72
CA PRO A 269 -14.83 3.45 16.89
C PRO A 269 -14.03 2.18 16.53
N MET A 270 -13.27 2.20 15.43
CA MET A 270 -12.43 1.06 15.02
C MET A 270 -11.37 0.72 16.08
N ILE A 271 -10.63 1.73 16.58
CA ILE A 271 -9.62 1.54 17.63
C ILE A 271 -10.28 1.03 18.92
N LYS A 272 -11.43 1.58 19.32
CA LYS A 272 -12.15 1.11 20.49
C LYS A 272 -12.55 -0.37 20.35
N GLY A 273 -13.07 -0.76 19.18
CA GLY A 273 -13.42 -2.16 18.90
C GLY A 273 -12.20 -3.08 18.97
N PHE A 274 -11.07 -2.66 18.40
CA PHE A 274 -9.82 -3.41 18.45
C PHE A 274 -9.30 -3.58 19.88
N LEU A 275 -9.23 -2.50 20.67
CA LEU A 275 -8.76 -2.55 22.06
C LEU A 275 -9.65 -3.39 22.98
N SER A 276 -10.93 -3.56 22.62
CA SER A 276 -11.87 -4.43 23.34
C SER A 276 -11.74 -5.90 22.93
N SER A 277 -10.96 -6.22 21.92
CA SER A 277 -10.77 -7.60 21.44
C SER A 277 -9.77 -8.38 22.31
N CYS A 278 -9.97 -9.70 22.39
CA CYS A 278 -9.07 -10.59 23.13
C CYS A 278 -7.66 -10.71 22.52
N ARG A 279 -7.44 -10.18 21.30
CA ARG A 279 -6.15 -10.21 20.63
C ARG A 279 -5.10 -9.28 21.27
N VAL A 280 -5.53 -8.23 21.98
CA VAL A 280 -4.63 -7.23 22.58
C VAL A 280 -4.01 -7.69 23.90
N SER A 281 -4.50 -8.74 24.52
CA SER A 281 -4.21 -9.03 25.94
C SER A 281 -2.94 -9.84 26.22
N ASN A 282 -2.22 -10.40 25.24
CA ASN A 282 -1.27 -11.47 25.52
C ASN A 282 0.12 -11.39 24.88
N SER A 283 0.51 -10.31 24.22
CA SER A 283 1.86 -10.21 23.64
C SER A 283 2.69 -9.11 24.29
N SER A 284 3.73 -9.52 25.03
CA SER A 284 4.75 -8.59 25.50
C SER A 284 5.84 -8.46 24.43
N LEU A 285 6.17 -7.23 24.01
CA LEU A 285 7.32 -6.96 23.13
C LEU A 285 8.63 -7.50 23.72
N LEU A 286 8.69 -7.66 25.05
CA LEU A 286 9.85 -8.17 25.76
C LEU A 286 10.03 -9.68 25.62
N ASP A 287 8.98 -10.41 25.25
CA ASP A 287 9.02 -11.86 25.05
C ASP A 287 9.57 -12.27 23.69
N ALA A 288 9.78 -11.30 22.79
CA ALA A 288 10.18 -11.55 21.41
C ALA A 288 11.62 -12.13 21.25
N GLY A 289 12.44 -12.11 22.29
CA GLY A 289 13.83 -12.58 22.23
C GLY A 289 14.75 -11.64 21.42
N LEU A 290 16.04 -11.99 21.37
CA LEU A 290 17.03 -11.21 20.60
C LEU A 290 17.26 -11.76 19.20
N PHE A 291 17.01 -13.06 18.99
CA PHE A 291 17.26 -13.74 17.72
C PHE A 291 16.09 -14.64 17.35
N TYR A 292 15.79 -14.73 16.07
CA TYR A 292 14.91 -15.75 15.53
C TYR A 292 15.61 -17.11 15.48
N TYR A 293 14.87 -18.19 15.29
CA TYR A 293 15.45 -19.51 15.05
C TYR A 293 16.28 -19.53 13.74
N PRO A 294 17.34 -20.34 13.63
CA PRO A 294 18.26 -20.30 12.48
C PRO A 294 17.59 -20.49 11.12
N GLY A 295 16.50 -21.29 11.06
CA GLY A 295 15.72 -21.48 9.83
C GLY A 295 15.12 -20.18 9.27
N TYR A 296 14.70 -19.25 10.14
CA TYR A 296 14.19 -17.95 9.71
C TYR A 296 15.22 -17.17 8.87
N TYR A 297 16.46 -17.10 9.35
CA TYR A 297 17.51 -16.40 8.61
C TYR A 297 17.82 -17.04 7.27
N LYS A 298 17.80 -18.38 7.20
CA LYS A 298 17.96 -19.10 5.94
C LYS A 298 16.84 -18.72 4.97
N LEU A 299 15.58 -18.79 5.40
CA LEU A 299 14.41 -18.46 4.59
C LEU A 299 14.43 -17.00 4.15
N PHE A 300 14.78 -16.07 5.04
CA PHE A 300 14.87 -14.65 4.70
C PHE A 300 15.78 -14.38 3.47
N PHE A 301 16.90 -15.06 3.37
CA PHE A 301 17.82 -14.91 2.24
C PHE A 301 17.42 -15.75 1.01
N THR A 302 16.91 -16.95 1.19
CA THR A 302 16.52 -17.81 0.06
C THR A 302 15.23 -17.36 -0.60
N GLU A 303 14.29 -16.81 0.18
CA GLU A 303 12.99 -16.33 -0.31
C GLU A 303 12.98 -14.83 -0.64
N PHE A 304 14.15 -14.23 -0.79
CA PHE A 304 14.26 -12.81 -1.13
C PHE A 304 13.54 -12.46 -2.45
N ALA A 305 13.65 -13.32 -3.45
CA ALA A 305 13.08 -13.13 -4.78
C ALA A 305 12.04 -14.18 -5.18
N ILE A 306 11.87 -15.20 -4.37
CA ILE A 306 10.94 -16.32 -4.64
C ILE A 306 9.84 -16.23 -3.58
N PRO A 307 8.55 -16.20 -3.96
CA PRO A 307 7.48 -16.32 -2.97
C PRO A 307 7.59 -17.68 -2.28
N GLY A 308 7.62 -17.67 -0.94
CA GLY A 308 7.69 -18.89 -0.15
C GLY A 308 6.47 -19.76 -0.35
N GLU A 309 6.68 -21.04 -0.52
CA GLU A 309 5.61 -22.03 -0.42
C GLU A 309 5.36 -22.31 1.07
N GLY A 310 4.19 -21.96 1.57
CA GLY A 310 3.75 -22.30 2.91
C GLY A 310 3.60 -21.13 3.89
N ASP A 311 3.31 -21.47 5.15
CA ASP A 311 2.86 -20.59 6.24
C ASP A 311 3.91 -19.58 6.75
N ASN A 312 5.00 -19.38 6.02
CA ASN A 312 6.09 -18.50 6.44
C ASN A 312 5.87 -17.09 5.90
N TYR A 313 5.43 -16.19 6.76
CA TYR A 313 5.33 -14.73 6.52
C TYR A 313 6.68 -14.04 6.29
N THR A 314 7.74 -14.78 6.00
CA THR A 314 9.11 -14.26 5.86
C THR A 314 9.50 -13.92 4.44
N SER A 315 8.69 -14.25 3.44
CA SER A 315 9.06 -14.02 2.05
C SER A 315 9.00 -12.53 1.73
N LEU A 316 10.15 -11.94 1.41
CA LEU A 316 10.24 -10.55 0.95
C LEU A 316 9.64 -10.38 -0.45
N SER A 317 9.63 -11.45 -1.23
CA SER A 317 9.02 -11.55 -2.56
C SER A 317 9.34 -10.36 -3.47
N PHE A 318 10.60 -9.91 -3.47
CA PHE A 318 11.04 -8.88 -4.40
C PHE A 318 11.13 -9.44 -5.82
N ALA A 319 10.86 -8.61 -6.81
CA ALA A 319 11.15 -8.97 -8.19
C ALA A 319 12.65 -9.32 -8.34
N ALA A 320 12.99 -10.39 -9.06
CA ALA A 320 14.37 -10.88 -9.19
C ALA A 320 15.35 -9.79 -9.65
N ILE A 321 14.91 -8.87 -10.51
CA ILE A 321 15.72 -7.72 -10.95
C ILE A 321 16.11 -6.79 -9.80
N SER A 322 15.31 -6.72 -8.73
CA SER A 322 15.61 -5.91 -7.55
C SER A 322 16.81 -6.46 -6.77
N PHE A 323 17.04 -7.77 -6.81
CA PHE A 323 18.23 -8.39 -6.23
C PHE A 323 19.51 -7.90 -6.92
N PHE A 324 19.54 -7.90 -8.24
CA PHE A 324 20.68 -7.34 -8.99
C PHE A 324 20.86 -5.85 -8.74
N ALA A 325 19.76 -5.09 -8.67
CA ALA A 325 19.81 -3.67 -8.35
C ALA A 325 20.39 -3.43 -6.94
N LEU A 326 20.08 -4.30 -5.98
CA LEU A 326 20.61 -4.25 -4.62
C LEU A 326 22.13 -4.52 -4.61
N ILE A 327 22.58 -5.54 -5.33
CA ILE A 327 24.02 -5.84 -5.47
C ILE A 327 24.74 -4.60 -6.05
N ILE A 328 24.23 -4.04 -7.14
CA ILE A 328 24.79 -2.83 -7.78
C ILE A 328 24.80 -1.66 -6.79
N LEU A 329 23.72 -1.48 -6.02
CA LEU A 329 23.61 -0.43 -5.00
C LEU A 329 24.75 -0.50 -3.97
N PHE A 330 25.14 -1.70 -3.53
CA PHE A 330 26.19 -1.86 -2.53
C PHE A 330 27.61 -1.83 -3.12
N ILE A 331 27.81 -2.27 -4.37
CA ILE A 331 29.09 -2.20 -5.08
C ILE A 331 29.41 -0.76 -5.48
N THR A 332 28.41 0.03 -5.89
CA THR A 332 28.59 1.40 -6.36
C THR A 332 29.02 2.31 -5.21
N ARG A 333 30.18 2.98 -5.31
CA ARG A 333 30.73 3.81 -4.21
C ARG A 333 30.19 5.25 -4.17
N GLU A 334 29.25 5.63 -5.02
CA GLU A 334 28.72 6.98 -5.10
C GLU A 334 27.91 7.40 -3.84
N LYS A 335 28.25 8.57 -3.30
CA LYS A 335 27.62 9.12 -2.09
C LYS A 335 26.12 9.40 -2.27
N LYS A 336 25.67 9.69 -3.50
CA LYS A 336 24.25 9.96 -3.78
C LYS A 336 23.32 8.80 -3.43
N TYR A 337 23.84 7.56 -3.34
CA TYR A 337 23.06 6.36 -3.00
C TYR A 337 23.09 5.99 -1.51
N TRP A 338 23.81 6.75 -0.68
CA TRP A 338 23.93 6.44 0.76
C TRP A 338 22.57 6.34 1.45
N GLN A 339 21.65 7.26 1.15
CA GLN A 339 20.30 7.23 1.74
C GLN A 339 19.56 5.92 1.44
N LEU A 340 19.71 5.35 0.23
CA LEU A 340 19.07 4.08 -0.14
C LEU A 340 19.71 2.91 0.61
N ARG A 341 21.05 2.91 0.76
CA ARG A 341 21.78 1.88 1.52
C ARG A 341 21.37 1.90 2.99
N VAL A 342 21.38 3.09 3.60
CA VAL A 342 20.97 3.24 5.00
C VAL A 342 19.51 2.83 5.19
N GLY A 343 18.62 3.22 4.28
CA GLY A 343 17.22 2.80 4.30
C GLY A 343 17.07 1.29 4.23
N PHE A 344 17.78 0.64 3.31
CA PHE A 344 17.76 -0.81 3.19
C PHE A 344 18.31 -1.51 4.45
N ILE A 345 19.44 -1.05 4.99
CA ILE A 345 20.05 -1.62 6.21
C ILE A 345 19.09 -1.46 7.40
N VAL A 346 18.51 -0.27 7.59
CA VAL A 346 17.59 -0.02 8.70
C VAL A 346 16.36 -0.91 8.60
N LEU A 347 15.71 -0.98 7.42
CA LEU A 347 14.53 -1.83 7.23
C LEU A 347 14.86 -3.32 7.40
N SER A 348 16.01 -3.76 6.85
CA SER A 348 16.46 -5.15 7.04
C SER A 348 16.77 -5.46 8.52
N ALA A 349 17.35 -4.54 9.27
CA ALA A 349 17.61 -4.72 10.69
C ALA A 349 16.30 -4.89 11.49
N PHE A 350 15.27 -4.11 11.17
CA PHE A 350 13.94 -4.32 11.78
C PHE A 350 13.36 -5.70 11.48
N MET A 351 13.59 -6.24 10.29
CA MET A 351 13.08 -7.56 9.92
C MET A 351 13.92 -8.72 10.49
N LEU A 352 15.23 -8.52 10.66
CA LEU A 352 16.15 -9.57 11.13
C LEU A 352 16.24 -9.68 12.66
N ILE A 353 15.65 -8.74 13.40
CA ILE A 353 15.63 -8.74 14.86
C ILE A 353 14.19 -8.93 15.34
N PRO A 354 13.88 -9.94 16.19
CA PRO A 354 12.51 -10.22 16.63
C PRO A 354 11.75 -9.02 17.19
N ILE A 355 12.40 -8.21 18.03
CA ILE A 355 11.81 -6.97 18.57
C ILE A 355 11.42 -6.03 17.43
N GLY A 356 12.28 -5.88 16.41
CA GLY A 356 11.99 -5.06 15.22
C GLY A 356 10.81 -5.61 14.43
N GLY A 357 10.77 -6.91 14.21
CA GLY A 357 9.64 -7.59 13.57
C GLY A 357 8.34 -7.41 14.34
N SER A 358 8.37 -7.55 15.66
CA SER A 358 7.20 -7.32 16.52
C SER A 358 6.71 -5.86 16.46
N ILE A 359 7.64 -4.88 16.43
CA ILE A 359 7.27 -3.47 16.23
C ILE A 359 6.57 -3.27 14.88
N PHE A 360 7.07 -3.88 13.80
CA PHE A 360 6.43 -3.72 12.48
C PHE A 360 5.11 -4.46 12.36
N ASN A 361 4.99 -5.61 12.99
CA ASN A 361 3.77 -6.42 12.93
C ASN A 361 2.66 -5.90 13.88
N GLY A 362 3.02 -5.00 14.79
CA GLY A 362 2.06 -4.32 15.66
C GLY A 362 1.39 -5.22 16.69
N PHE A 363 2.09 -6.18 17.25
CA PHE A 363 1.62 -7.16 18.26
C PHE A 363 1.52 -8.59 17.76
#